data_65e93a5821a1454f6526a310670e4c0c
#
_entry.id   65e93a5821a1454f6526a310670e4c0c
#
_cell.length_a   1.000
_cell.length_b   1.000
_cell.length_c   1.000
_cell.angle_alpha   90.00
_cell.angle_beta   90.00
_cell.angle_gamma   90.00
#
_symmetry.space_group_name_H-M   'P 1'
#
loop_
_entity.id
_entity.type
_entity.pdbx_description
1 polymer ?
#
loop_
_entity_poly.entity_id
_entity_poly.type
_entity_poly.pdbx_seq_one_letter_code
_entity_poly.pdbx_strand_id
1 'polypeptide(L)'
;MRNGTRSGIQLYKCMACGRQFRGKTYLDKQDLWDSYLSGKQTIRELAVANSVSESSIKRLLREVTVVWRNPVWHGHGVIQMDATYFGRNCGVLVVLEAASRRPLYLKHIAHERTSDYAEALAWIKRDGYVVDGIVIDGMQTLFSLFEGYMVQMCQYHMCAIVRRKLTGNPRLQAGRELKALMATLTTSDRDSFTEAFEARVVKWDSFLKERTVNHETGKTFYTHRRLRSAMTSIRFYLPYLFTWLEVDGMPNTNNRLEGIFTDLKRNINNHSGMSRKNRERLINGFFLALGNNSQ
;
A
#
# COMPACT_ATOMS: atom_id res chain seq x y z
N MET A 1 -30.26 10.91 -43.63
CA MET A 1 -30.05 10.16 -44.89
C MET A 1 -28.56 9.86 -45.06
N ARG A 2 -28.16 8.67 -45.52
CA ARG A 2 -26.75 8.36 -45.84
C ARG A 2 -26.32 9.22 -47.03
N ASN A 3 -25.13 9.80 -46.96
CA ASN A 3 -24.63 10.78 -47.96
C ASN A 3 -23.19 10.47 -48.37
N GLY A 4 -22.92 9.27 -48.84
CA GLY A 4 -21.61 8.83 -49.27
C GLY A 4 -20.63 8.55 -48.15
N THR A 5 -19.37 8.32 -48.54
CA THR A 5 -18.24 8.08 -47.61
C THR A 5 -17.13 9.08 -47.89
N ARG A 6 -16.40 9.49 -46.86
CA ARG A 6 -15.18 10.30 -47.00
C ARG A 6 -14.08 9.64 -46.13
N SER A 7 -12.99 9.26 -46.80
CA SER A 7 -11.88 8.53 -46.15
C SER A 7 -12.34 7.27 -45.43
N GLY A 8 -13.23 6.47 -46.04
CA GLY A 8 -13.80 5.23 -45.47
C GLY A 8 -14.88 5.46 -44.40
N ILE A 9 -15.22 6.69 -44.05
CA ILE A 9 -16.21 6.99 -43.00
C ILE A 9 -17.53 7.40 -43.64
N GLN A 10 -18.63 6.75 -43.22
CA GLN A 10 -19.99 7.06 -43.66
C GLN A 10 -20.39 8.50 -43.25
N LEU A 11 -20.82 9.27 -44.27
CA LEU A 11 -21.42 10.59 -44.06
C LEU A 11 -22.95 10.48 -44.03
N TYR A 12 -23.53 11.36 -43.24
CA TYR A 12 -24.98 11.55 -43.15
C TYR A 12 -25.31 13.02 -43.48
N LYS A 13 -26.47 13.27 -44.07
CA LYS A 13 -27.00 14.61 -44.28
C LYS A 13 -28.32 14.75 -43.54
N CYS A 14 -28.43 15.86 -42.75
CA CYS A 14 -29.70 16.23 -42.12
C CYS A 14 -30.66 16.67 -43.19
N MET A 15 -31.85 16.08 -43.25
CA MET A 15 -32.87 16.44 -44.25
C MET A 15 -33.52 17.78 -43.95
N ALA A 16 -33.55 18.22 -42.70
CA ALA A 16 -34.18 19.48 -42.31
C ALA A 16 -33.29 20.68 -42.59
N CYS A 17 -31.97 20.59 -42.35
CA CYS A 17 -31.04 21.74 -42.46
C CYS A 17 -29.93 21.53 -43.49
N GLY A 18 -29.88 20.40 -44.19
CA GLY A 18 -28.86 20.08 -45.21
C GLY A 18 -27.43 19.85 -44.70
N ARG A 19 -27.19 19.99 -43.38
CA ARG A 19 -25.88 19.86 -42.78
C ARG A 19 -25.37 18.42 -42.87
N GLN A 20 -24.12 18.28 -43.33
CA GLN A 20 -23.45 16.99 -43.33
C GLN A 20 -22.77 16.73 -42.01
N PHE A 21 -22.85 15.47 -41.55
CA PHE A 21 -22.16 15.02 -40.33
C PHE A 21 -21.69 13.57 -40.51
N ARG A 22 -20.70 13.18 -39.73
CA ARG A 22 -20.24 11.80 -39.66
C ARG A 22 -21.07 11.07 -38.61
N GLY A 23 -21.41 9.79 -38.84
CA GLY A 23 -21.95 8.94 -37.79
C GLY A 23 -21.00 8.99 -36.58
N LYS A 24 -21.52 9.30 -35.41
CA LYS A 24 -20.73 9.15 -34.18
C LYS A 24 -20.68 7.67 -33.84
N THR A 25 -19.48 7.11 -33.78
CA THR A 25 -19.28 5.89 -33.01
C THR A 25 -19.53 6.28 -31.56
N TYR A 26 -20.63 5.81 -30.99
CA TYR A 26 -20.90 6.01 -29.56
C TYR A 26 -19.97 5.06 -28.81
N LEU A 27 -18.99 5.61 -28.13
CA LEU A 27 -18.14 4.88 -27.21
C LEU A 27 -18.65 5.16 -25.80
N ASP A 28 -19.01 4.12 -25.08
CA ASP A 28 -19.33 4.27 -23.67
C ASP A 28 -18.07 4.66 -22.90
N LYS A 29 -18.16 5.76 -22.19
CA LYS A 29 -17.03 6.29 -21.43
C LYS A 29 -16.73 5.49 -20.17
N GLN A 30 -17.74 4.79 -19.62
CA GLN A 30 -17.55 3.91 -18.46
C GLN A 30 -16.82 2.65 -18.89
N ASP A 31 -17.22 2.00 -19.97
CA ASP A 31 -16.51 0.83 -20.53
C ASP A 31 -15.06 1.15 -20.87
N LEU A 32 -14.81 2.35 -21.43
CA LEU A 32 -13.46 2.83 -21.69
C LEU A 32 -12.66 3.04 -20.39
N TRP A 33 -13.31 3.57 -19.36
CA TRP A 33 -12.68 3.76 -18.05
C TRP A 33 -12.35 2.42 -17.40
N ASP A 34 -13.24 1.44 -17.46
CA ASP A 34 -13.04 0.13 -16.87
C ASP A 34 -11.93 -0.64 -17.61
N SER A 35 -11.88 -0.52 -18.93
CA SER A 35 -10.78 -1.05 -19.74
C SER A 35 -9.45 -0.37 -19.44
N TYR A 36 -9.44 0.95 -19.22
CA TYR A 36 -8.27 1.72 -18.84
C TYR A 36 -7.77 1.37 -17.44
N LEU A 37 -8.68 1.22 -16.47
CA LEU A 37 -8.38 0.97 -15.07
C LEU A 37 -8.11 -0.53 -14.80
N SER A 38 -9.12 -1.36 -14.98
CA SER A 38 -9.10 -2.78 -14.63
C SER A 38 -8.47 -3.63 -15.73
N GLY A 39 -8.72 -3.29 -16.98
CA GLY A 39 -8.11 -3.92 -18.16
C GLY A 39 -6.66 -3.49 -18.39
N LYS A 40 -6.17 -2.47 -17.66
CA LYS A 40 -4.80 -1.94 -17.74
C LYS A 40 -4.39 -1.50 -19.14
N GLN A 41 -5.37 -1.22 -20.03
CA GLN A 41 -5.12 -0.80 -21.39
C GLN A 41 -4.64 0.65 -21.45
N THR A 42 -3.60 0.89 -22.25
CA THR A 42 -3.09 2.23 -22.46
C THR A 42 -4.05 3.05 -23.34
N ILE A 43 -3.92 4.38 -23.30
CA ILE A 43 -4.70 5.28 -24.17
C ILE A 43 -4.49 4.93 -25.65
N ARG A 44 -3.28 4.54 -26.04
CA ARG A 44 -2.94 4.12 -27.41
C ARG A 44 -3.67 2.85 -27.80
N GLU A 45 -3.66 1.83 -26.94
CA GLU A 45 -4.37 0.57 -27.20
C GLU A 45 -5.87 0.79 -27.31
N LEU A 46 -6.47 1.58 -26.41
CA LEU A 46 -7.88 1.97 -26.49
C LEU A 46 -8.20 2.73 -27.78
N ALA A 47 -7.32 3.62 -28.22
CA ALA A 47 -7.50 4.37 -29.47
C ALA A 47 -7.49 3.45 -30.69
N VAL A 48 -6.55 2.50 -30.74
CA VAL A 48 -6.45 1.50 -31.82
C VAL A 48 -7.67 0.57 -31.80
N ALA A 49 -8.00 -0.01 -30.67
CA ALA A 49 -9.13 -0.95 -30.54
C ALA A 49 -10.47 -0.33 -30.96
N ASN A 50 -10.65 0.96 -30.71
CA ASN A 50 -11.89 1.68 -31.03
C ASN A 50 -11.83 2.50 -32.32
N SER A 51 -10.74 2.42 -33.08
CA SER A 51 -10.52 3.17 -34.34
C SER A 51 -10.76 4.69 -34.20
N VAL A 52 -10.29 5.28 -33.09
CA VAL A 52 -10.39 6.72 -32.81
C VAL A 52 -9.02 7.30 -32.44
N SER A 53 -8.92 8.63 -32.37
CA SER A 53 -7.67 9.28 -31.93
C SER A 53 -7.45 9.14 -30.43
N GLU A 54 -6.18 9.13 -29.99
CA GLU A 54 -5.85 9.20 -28.54
C GLU A 54 -6.46 10.42 -27.85
N SER A 55 -6.58 11.55 -28.58
CA SER A 55 -7.20 12.76 -28.06
C SER A 55 -8.68 12.56 -27.76
N SER A 56 -9.38 11.75 -28.57
CA SER A 56 -10.78 11.36 -28.33
C SER A 56 -10.90 10.51 -27.06
N ILE A 57 -10.03 9.51 -26.90
CA ILE A 57 -9.98 8.68 -25.69
C ILE A 57 -9.70 9.54 -24.45
N LYS A 58 -8.66 10.40 -24.51
CA LYS A 58 -8.31 11.31 -23.41
C LYS A 58 -9.50 12.19 -22.99
N ARG A 59 -10.26 12.70 -23.96
CA ARG A 59 -11.45 13.50 -23.70
C ARG A 59 -12.54 12.68 -22.99
N LEU A 60 -12.88 11.52 -23.52
CA LEU A 60 -13.91 10.65 -22.95
C LEU A 60 -13.54 10.19 -21.55
N LEU A 61 -12.31 9.76 -21.32
CA LEU A 61 -11.83 9.39 -19.98
C LEU A 61 -11.92 10.55 -18.98
N ARG A 62 -11.73 11.81 -19.41
CA ARG A 62 -11.89 12.99 -18.53
C ARG A 62 -13.33 13.25 -18.11
N GLU A 63 -14.31 12.84 -18.90
CA GLU A 63 -15.73 13.02 -18.64
C GLU A 63 -16.27 12.03 -17.57
N VAL A 64 -15.54 10.94 -17.29
CA VAL A 64 -15.91 10.01 -16.22
C VAL A 64 -15.65 10.64 -14.86
N THR A 65 -16.65 10.76 -14.01
CA THR A 65 -16.51 11.28 -12.65
C THR A 65 -15.99 10.17 -11.74
N VAL A 66 -14.82 10.39 -11.14
CA VAL A 66 -14.18 9.46 -10.21
C VAL A 66 -13.82 10.22 -8.95
N VAL A 67 -14.62 10.04 -7.92
CA VAL A 67 -14.44 10.69 -6.62
C VAL A 67 -14.53 9.62 -5.54
N TRP A 68 -13.44 9.44 -4.81
CA TRP A 68 -13.48 8.66 -3.57
C TRP A 68 -14.12 9.50 -2.47
N ARG A 69 -15.07 8.93 -1.77
CA ARG A 69 -15.61 9.47 -0.51
C ARG A 69 -15.46 8.37 0.53
N ASN A 70 -14.80 8.69 1.63
CA ASN A 70 -14.67 7.73 2.72
C ASN A 70 -16.08 7.35 3.21
N PRO A 71 -16.47 6.08 3.08
CA PRO A 71 -17.80 5.64 3.46
C PRO A 71 -17.95 5.58 4.98
N VAL A 72 -19.19 5.53 5.42
CA VAL A 72 -19.56 5.24 6.80
C VAL A 72 -19.59 3.73 6.98
N TRP A 73 -19.02 3.24 8.06
CA TRP A 73 -18.92 1.83 8.37
C TRP A 73 -19.58 1.48 9.70
N HIS A 74 -20.26 0.35 9.71
CA HIS A 74 -20.83 -0.25 10.90
C HIS A 74 -20.30 -1.69 11.06
N GLY A 75 -20.39 -2.24 12.28
CA GLY A 75 -19.88 -3.57 12.59
C GLY A 75 -18.53 -3.52 13.31
N HIS A 76 -17.77 -4.57 13.18
CA HIS A 76 -16.48 -4.69 13.83
C HIS A 76 -15.48 -5.49 12.96
N GLY A 77 -14.20 -5.39 13.29
CA GLY A 77 -13.18 -6.20 12.62
C GLY A 77 -11.76 -5.70 12.82
N VAL A 78 -10.84 -6.47 12.28
CA VAL A 78 -9.42 -6.13 12.23
C VAL A 78 -9.14 -5.24 11.03
N ILE A 79 -8.39 -4.17 11.23
CA ILE A 79 -7.98 -3.25 10.17
C ILE A 79 -6.48 -3.34 9.90
N GLN A 80 -6.11 -3.20 8.63
CA GLN A 80 -4.73 -3.06 8.17
C GLN A 80 -4.52 -1.63 7.70
N MET A 81 -3.48 -0.97 8.20
CA MET A 81 -3.15 0.41 7.84
C MET A 81 -1.75 0.48 7.26
N ASP A 82 -1.62 1.13 6.12
CA ASP A 82 -0.31 1.34 5.48
C ASP A 82 -0.39 2.48 4.46
N ALA A 83 0.77 3.05 4.12
CA ALA A 83 0.89 4.11 3.14
C ALA A 83 1.85 3.72 2.01
N THR A 84 1.54 4.16 0.80
CA THR A 84 2.43 3.93 -0.34
C THR A 84 2.60 5.19 -1.17
N TYR A 85 3.72 5.28 -1.91
CA TYR A 85 4.11 6.45 -2.67
C TYR A 85 4.30 6.15 -4.16
N PHE A 86 3.94 7.12 -4.98
CA PHE A 86 4.03 7.09 -6.44
C PHE A 86 4.92 8.22 -6.98
N GLY A 87 6.01 8.48 -6.30
CA GLY A 87 6.94 9.57 -6.54
C GLY A 87 6.92 10.60 -5.42
N ARG A 88 7.61 11.74 -5.64
CA ARG A 88 7.78 12.75 -4.62
C ARG A 88 6.44 13.43 -4.27
N ASN A 89 6.11 13.53 -2.99
CA ASN A 89 4.91 14.19 -2.45
C ASN A 89 3.58 13.65 -3.02
N CYS A 90 3.53 12.41 -3.49
CA CYS A 90 2.34 11.78 -4.02
C CYS A 90 2.20 10.38 -3.43
N GLY A 91 1.51 10.27 -2.34
CA GLY A 91 1.22 9.03 -1.63
C GLY A 91 -0.25 8.89 -1.31
N VAL A 92 -0.60 7.73 -0.81
CA VAL A 92 -1.93 7.40 -0.31
C VAL A 92 -1.79 6.57 0.96
N LEU A 93 -2.51 6.98 2.00
CA LEU A 93 -2.78 6.17 3.18
C LEU A 93 -4.09 5.41 2.94
N VAL A 94 -4.08 4.13 3.20
CA VAL A 94 -5.23 3.24 3.04
C VAL A 94 -5.47 2.48 4.33
N VAL A 95 -6.73 2.37 4.72
CA VAL A 95 -7.18 1.42 5.75
C VAL A 95 -8.04 0.37 5.06
N LEU A 96 -7.68 -0.87 5.27
CA LEU A 96 -8.35 -2.04 4.70
C LEU A 96 -8.91 -2.90 5.83
N GLU A 97 -10.12 -3.41 5.67
CA GLU A 97 -10.62 -4.47 6.54
C GLU A 97 -9.92 -5.80 6.19
N ALA A 98 -9.36 -6.47 7.20
CA ALA A 98 -8.53 -7.64 6.99
C ALA A 98 -9.30 -8.84 6.41
N ALA A 99 -10.55 -9.05 6.83
CA ALA A 99 -11.38 -10.17 6.39
C ALA A 99 -11.90 -9.99 4.96
N SER A 100 -12.66 -8.92 4.72
CA SER A 100 -13.32 -8.66 3.43
C SER A 100 -12.41 -8.05 2.37
N ARG A 101 -11.23 -7.52 2.74
CA ARG A 101 -10.35 -6.71 1.89
C ARG A 101 -10.98 -5.41 1.40
N ARG A 102 -12.03 -4.97 2.05
CA ARG A 102 -12.73 -3.74 1.71
C ARG A 102 -11.94 -2.52 2.16
N PRO A 103 -11.70 -1.53 1.29
CA PRO A 103 -11.07 -0.28 1.70
C PRO A 103 -12.05 0.54 2.55
N LEU A 104 -11.71 0.75 3.82
CA LEU A 104 -12.53 1.51 4.77
C LEU A 104 -12.24 3.02 4.72
N TYR A 105 -10.99 3.37 4.44
CA TYR A 105 -10.55 4.76 4.40
C TYR A 105 -9.42 4.94 3.40
N LEU A 106 -9.41 6.08 2.74
CA LEU A 106 -8.36 6.49 1.83
C LEU A 106 -8.10 7.99 1.97
N LYS A 107 -6.83 8.37 2.08
CA LYS A 107 -6.39 9.76 2.10
C LYS A 107 -5.16 9.94 1.23
N HIS A 108 -5.21 10.90 0.30
CA HIS A 108 -4.01 11.33 -0.43
C HIS A 108 -3.09 12.11 0.51
N ILE A 109 -1.82 11.75 0.56
CA ILE A 109 -0.81 12.33 1.44
C ILE A 109 0.42 12.79 0.65
N ALA A 110 1.04 13.87 1.09
CA ALA A 110 2.34 14.28 0.58
C ALA A 110 3.48 13.59 1.36
N HIS A 111 3.31 13.48 2.66
CA HIS A 111 4.22 12.83 3.60
C HIS A 111 3.39 12.05 4.60
N GLU A 112 3.90 10.93 5.04
CA GLU A 112 3.29 10.10 6.06
C GLU A 112 3.49 10.73 7.44
N ARG A 113 2.39 10.90 8.18
CA ARG A 113 2.38 11.50 9.51
C ARG A 113 1.50 10.67 10.44
N THR A 114 1.86 10.60 11.71
CA THR A 114 1.05 9.96 12.75
C THR A 114 -0.37 10.52 12.81
N SER A 115 -0.54 11.84 12.55
CA SER A 115 -1.85 12.49 12.51
C SER A 115 -2.78 11.96 11.40
N ASP A 116 -2.22 11.48 10.28
CA ASP A 116 -3.04 10.93 9.19
C ASP A 116 -3.67 9.60 9.62
N TYR A 117 -2.95 8.79 10.38
CA TYR A 117 -3.44 7.55 10.96
C TYR A 117 -4.48 7.79 12.08
N ALA A 118 -4.25 8.81 12.91
CA ALA A 118 -5.21 9.22 13.93
C ALA A 118 -6.54 9.67 13.30
N GLU A 119 -6.47 10.48 12.24
CA GLU A 119 -7.65 10.92 11.48
C GLU A 119 -8.39 9.74 10.85
N ALA A 120 -7.66 8.79 10.25
CA ALA A 120 -8.25 7.60 9.66
C ALA A 120 -9.00 6.75 10.70
N LEU A 121 -8.39 6.51 11.86
CA LEU A 121 -9.02 5.78 12.95
C LEU A 121 -10.26 6.49 13.49
N ALA A 122 -10.17 7.82 13.71
CA ALA A 122 -11.29 8.63 14.16
C ALA A 122 -12.46 8.59 13.16
N TRP A 123 -12.16 8.65 11.85
CA TRP A 123 -13.18 8.53 10.81
C TRP A 123 -13.91 7.19 10.86
N ILE A 124 -13.16 6.08 10.94
CA ILE A 124 -13.74 4.73 10.94
C ILE A 124 -14.64 4.52 12.16
N LYS A 125 -14.23 5.01 13.32
CA LYS A 125 -14.97 4.87 14.57
C LYS A 125 -16.17 5.84 14.71
N ARG A 126 -16.23 6.89 13.90
CA ARG A 126 -17.21 7.97 14.03
C ARG A 126 -18.66 7.48 14.08
N ASP A 127 -18.98 6.46 13.30
CA ASP A 127 -20.33 5.97 13.12
C ASP A 127 -20.52 4.56 13.70
N GLY A 128 -19.69 4.18 14.69
CA GLY A 128 -19.86 2.99 15.52
C GLY A 128 -19.12 1.73 15.05
N TYR A 129 -18.21 1.83 14.09
CA TYR A 129 -17.35 0.69 13.76
C TYR A 129 -16.40 0.37 14.93
N VAL A 130 -16.38 -0.87 15.37
CA VAL A 130 -15.52 -1.36 16.46
C VAL A 130 -14.25 -1.97 15.86
N VAL A 131 -13.08 -1.48 16.27
CA VAL A 131 -11.79 -1.98 15.82
C VAL A 131 -11.30 -3.05 16.79
N ASP A 132 -11.36 -4.32 16.36
CA ASP A 132 -10.93 -5.48 17.17
C ASP A 132 -9.41 -5.57 17.22
N GLY A 133 -8.72 -5.09 16.19
CA GLY A 133 -7.28 -5.04 16.16
C GLY A 133 -6.75 -4.26 14.95
N ILE A 134 -5.47 -3.86 15.04
CA ILE A 134 -4.80 -3.01 14.06
C ILE A 134 -3.49 -3.65 13.63
N VAL A 135 -3.31 -3.87 12.33
CA VAL A 135 -2.03 -4.33 11.77
C VAL A 135 -1.34 -3.17 11.08
N ILE A 136 -0.10 -2.86 11.51
CA ILE A 136 0.69 -1.73 11.02
C ILE A 136 2.13 -2.13 10.67
N ASP A 137 2.82 -1.23 10.02
CA ASP A 137 4.26 -1.34 9.79
C ASP A 137 5.10 -0.90 11.01
N GLY A 138 6.40 -0.70 10.81
CA GLY A 138 7.36 -0.38 11.87
C GLY A 138 7.51 1.11 12.20
N MET A 139 6.55 1.97 11.92
CA MET A 139 6.59 3.37 12.36
C MET A 139 6.34 3.47 13.87
N GLN A 140 7.40 3.74 14.65
CA GLN A 140 7.37 3.64 16.12
C GLN A 140 6.28 4.51 16.78
N THR A 141 6.02 5.69 16.24
CA THR A 141 5.01 6.61 16.80
C THR A 141 3.58 6.07 16.70
N LEU A 142 3.31 5.11 15.83
CA LEU A 142 1.98 4.50 15.71
C LEU A 142 1.66 3.58 16.89
N PHE A 143 2.67 2.95 17.50
CA PHE A 143 2.45 2.09 18.67
C PHE A 143 1.99 2.88 19.88
N SER A 144 2.51 4.10 20.07
CA SER A 144 2.00 5.02 21.10
C SER A 144 0.64 5.61 20.73
N LEU A 145 0.39 5.90 19.44
CA LEU A 145 -0.92 6.38 18.99
C LEU A 145 -2.04 5.37 19.26
N PHE A 146 -1.74 4.08 19.04
CA PHE A 146 -2.71 3.00 19.19
C PHE A 146 -2.63 2.27 20.54
N GLU A 147 -2.06 2.94 21.55
CA GLU A 147 -2.08 2.43 22.93
C GLU A 147 -3.53 2.10 23.35
N GLY A 148 -3.73 0.95 23.96
CA GLY A 148 -5.06 0.44 24.33
C GLY A 148 -5.79 -0.35 23.22
N TYR A 149 -5.22 -0.46 22.03
CA TYR A 149 -5.71 -1.37 20.97
C TYR A 149 -4.85 -2.64 20.89
N MET A 150 -5.43 -3.70 20.34
CA MET A 150 -4.68 -4.89 19.95
C MET A 150 -3.90 -4.59 18.69
N VAL A 151 -2.59 -4.30 18.82
CA VAL A 151 -1.72 -3.88 17.71
C VAL A 151 -0.79 -5.00 17.30
N GLN A 152 -0.82 -5.37 16.03
CA GLN A 152 0.12 -6.30 15.40
C GLN A 152 1.15 -5.54 14.58
N MET A 153 2.41 -5.70 14.90
CA MET A 153 3.53 -5.32 14.02
C MET A 153 3.63 -6.30 12.86
N CYS A 154 3.59 -5.80 11.63
CA CYS A 154 3.77 -6.64 10.44
C CYS A 154 5.10 -7.39 10.51
N GLN A 155 5.06 -8.72 10.59
CA GLN A 155 6.24 -9.56 10.71
C GLN A 155 7.16 -9.47 9.48
N TYR A 156 6.60 -9.25 8.28
CA TYR A 156 7.39 -9.01 7.08
C TYR A 156 8.24 -7.73 7.20
N HIS A 157 7.63 -6.63 7.68
CA HIS A 157 8.33 -5.38 7.92
C HIS A 157 9.40 -5.52 9.02
N MET A 158 9.13 -6.30 10.08
CA MET A 158 10.15 -6.62 11.09
C MET A 158 11.36 -7.32 10.49
N CYS A 159 11.13 -8.35 9.67
CA CYS A 159 12.21 -9.02 8.93
C CYS A 159 12.96 -8.06 8.00
N ALA A 160 12.26 -7.14 7.32
CA ALA A 160 12.88 -6.14 6.46
C ALA A 160 13.73 -5.13 7.25
N ILE A 161 13.29 -4.70 8.45
CA ILE A 161 14.06 -3.84 9.35
C ILE A 161 15.38 -4.52 9.74
N VAL A 162 15.34 -5.76 10.18
CA VAL A 162 16.53 -6.53 10.58
C VAL A 162 17.46 -6.74 9.39
N ARG A 163 16.93 -7.15 8.23
CA ARG A 163 17.72 -7.36 7.01
C ARG A 163 18.45 -6.09 6.56
N ARG A 164 17.82 -4.91 6.62
CA ARG A 164 18.45 -3.62 6.31
C ARG A 164 19.63 -3.31 7.23
N LYS A 165 19.56 -3.74 8.50
CA LYS A 165 20.62 -3.53 9.49
C LYS A 165 21.75 -4.55 9.35
N LEU A 166 21.45 -5.81 9.02
CA LEU A 166 22.44 -6.89 8.97
C LEU A 166 23.05 -7.12 7.59
N THR A 167 22.47 -6.61 6.53
CA THR A 167 22.71 -6.98 5.12
C THR A 167 22.12 -8.36 4.75
N GLY A 168 22.09 -8.66 3.42
CA GLY A 168 21.59 -9.95 2.93
C GLY A 168 22.46 -11.15 3.31
N ASN A 169 23.78 -10.92 3.48
CA ASN A 169 24.75 -11.96 3.84
C ASN A 169 25.68 -11.49 4.98
N PRO A 170 25.25 -11.61 6.25
CA PRO A 170 26.04 -11.18 7.40
C PRO A 170 27.31 -12.02 7.54
N ARG A 171 28.47 -11.34 7.70
CA ARG A 171 29.78 -12.02 7.90
C ARG A 171 29.95 -12.50 9.33
N LEU A 172 29.43 -11.78 10.31
CA LEU A 172 29.56 -12.12 11.73
C LEU A 172 28.64 -13.26 12.11
N GLN A 173 29.11 -14.19 12.95
CA GLN A 173 28.33 -15.32 13.44
C GLN A 173 27.04 -14.87 14.12
N ALA A 174 27.12 -13.89 15.04
CA ALA A 174 25.96 -13.31 15.70
C ALA A 174 24.91 -12.77 14.71
N GLY A 175 25.36 -12.16 13.59
CA GLY A 175 24.47 -11.68 12.53
C GLY A 175 23.81 -12.82 11.75
N ARG A 176 24.55 -13.91 11.48
CA ARG A 176 23.99 -15.12 10.83
C ARG A 176 22.94 -15.80 11.70
N GLU A 177 23.22 -15.94 12.99
CA GLU A 177 22.28 -16.53 13.94
C GLU A 177 21.01 -15.68 14.10
N LEU A 178 21.14 -14.34 14.12
CA LEU A 178 20.00 -13.45 14.19
C LEU A 178 19.16 -13.51 12.90
N LYS A 179 19.81 -13.59 11.73
CA LYS A 179 19.13 -13.78 10.45
C LYS A 179 18.37 -15.11 10.40
N ALA A 180 18.98 -16.19 10.90
CA ALA A 180 18.33 -17.50 10.98
C ALA A 180 17.11 -17.47 11.90
N LEU A 181 17.20 -16.79 13.06
CA LEU A 181 16.05 -16.58 13.95
C LEU A 181 14.92 -15.83 13.24
N MET A 182 15.26 -14.74 12.53
CA MET A 182 14.22 -13.96 11.82
C MET A 182 13.51 -14.74 10.73
N ALA A 183 14.14 -15.77 10.16
CA ALA A 183 13.50 -16.65 9.18
C ALA A 183 12.40 -17.54 9.78
N THR A 184 12.41 -17.76 11.10
CA THR A 184 11.38 -18.57 11.79
C THR A 184 10.21 -17.71 12.31
N LEU A 185 10.29 -16.38 12.25
CA LEU A 185 9.33 -15.46 12.89
C LEU A 185 7.87 -15.74 12.50
N THR A 186 7.62 -16.06 11.23
CA THR A 186 6.27 -16.27 10.71
C THR A 186 5.69 -17.65 11.01
N THR A 187 6.51 -18.58 11.50
CA THR A 187 6.14 -19.96 11.78
C THR A 187 6.30 -20.35 13.25
N SER A 188 6.91 -19.49 14.07
CA SER A 188 7.07 -19.69 15.50
C SER A 188 5.86 -19.18 16.28
N ASP A 189 5.64 -19.76 17.44
CA ASP A 189 4.82 -19.17 18.50
C ASP A 189 5.62 -18.09 19.28
N ARG A 190 4.91 -17.36 20.14
CA ARG A 190 5.48 -16.25 20.93
C ARG A 190 6.60 -16.73 21.86
N ASP A 191 6.35 -17.81 22.59
CA ASP A 191 7.26 -18.24 23.65
C ASP A 191 8.56 -18.80 23.08
N SER A 192 8.46 -19.71 22.11
CA SER A 192 9.61 -20.27 21.41
C SER A 192 10.47 -19.20 20.73
N PHE A 193 9.85 -18.21 20.09
CA PHE A 193 10.62 -17.13 19.45
C PHE A 193 11.30 -16.24 20.48
N THR A 194 10.58 -15.89 21.55
CA THR A 194 11.10 -15.03 22.62
C THR A 194 12.28 -15.70 23.34
N GLU A 195 12.14 -16.96 23.73
CA GLU A 195 13.21 -17.75 24.35
C GLU A 195 14.44 -17.82 23.44
N ALA A 196 14.24 -18.15 22.18
CA ALA A 196 15.32 -18.22 21.19
C ALA A 196 15.98 -16.85 20.95
N PHE A 197 15.24 -15.75 21.02
CA PHE A 197 15.79 -14.40 20.91
C PHE A 197 16.61 -14.04 22.16
N GLU A 198 16.08 -14.25 23.36
CA GLU A 198 16.77 -13.91 24.61
C GLU A 198 18.02 -14.77 24.81
N ALA A 199 18.01 -16.04 24.45
CA ALA A 199 19.20 -16.88 24.44
C ALA A 199 20.33 -16.29 23.58
N ARG A 200 20.00 -15.69 22.43
CA ARG A 200 21.00 -15.01 21.58
C ARG A 200 21.48 -13.71 22.18
N VAL A 201 20.58 -12.97 22.85
CA VAL A 201 20.96 -11.73 23.55
C VAL A 201 21.99 -12.06 24.65
N VAL A 202 21.74 -13.09 25.47
CA VAL A 202 22.68 -13.54 26.51
C VAL A 202 23.98 -14.03 25.91
N LYS A 203 23.93 -14.90 24.88
CA LYS A 203 25.10 -15.46 24.21
C LYS A 203 26.05 -14.39 23.67
N TRP A 204 25.51 -13.32 23.10
CA TRP A 204 26.28 -12.30 22.40
C TRP A 204 26.45 -11.01 23.21
N ASP A 205 26.09 -10.98 24.49
CA ASP A 205 26.09 -9.77 25.33
C ASP A 205 27.48 -9.07 25.38
N SER A 206 28.53 -9.83 25.70
CA SER A 206 29.90 -9.29 25.78
C SER A 206 30.38 -8.76 24.42
N PHE A 207 30.16 -9.53 23.36
CA PHE A 207 30.48 -9.13 21.97
C PHE A 207 29.76 -7.84 21.56
N LEU A 208 28.49 -7.70 21.91
CA LEU A 208 27.69 -6.52 21.61
C LEU A 208 28.14 -5.29 22.43
N LYS A 209 28.82 -5.47 23.55
CA LYS A 209 29.37 -4.39 24.41
C LYS A 209 30.74 -3.91 23.96
N GLU A 210 31.40 -4.60 23.03
CA GLU A 210 32.69 -4.17 22.49
C GLU A 210 32.65 -2.74 21.95
N ARG A 211 33.71 -1.99 22.22
CA ARG A 211 33.85 -0.58 21.81
C ARG A 211 35.12 -0.39 20.99
N THR A 212 35.02 0.45 19.99
CA THR A 212 36.14 0.91 19.17
C THR A 212 36.41 2.39 19.48
N VAL A 213 37.66 2.77 19.53
CA VAL A 213 38.11 4.16 19.66
C VAL A 213 38.34 4.72 18.25
N ASN A 214 37.77 5.87 17.94
CA ASN A 214 38.16 6.63 16.76
C ASN A 214 39.46 7.37 17.08
N HIS A 215 40.55 6.99 16.45
CA HIS A 215 41.88 7.55 16.70
C HIS A 215 42.01 9.04 16.33
N GLU A 216 41.20 9.55 15.41
CA GLU A 216 41.20 10.95 14.99
C GLU A 216 40.48 11.87 15.99
N THR A 217 39.37 11.38 16.57
CA THR A 217 38.49 12.20 17.42
C THR A 217 38.57 11.82 18.91
N GLY A 218 39.23 10.72 19.26
CA GLY A 218 39.28 10.15 20.62
C GLY A 218 37.93 9.58 21.10
N LYS A 219 36.87 9.68 20.32
CA LYS A 219 35.54 9.23 20.71
C LYS A 219 35.41 7.73 20.63
N THR A 220 34.75 7.13 21.61
CA THR A 220 34.43 5.70 21.60
C THR A 220 33.01 5.45 21.07
N PHE A 221 32.85 4.35 20.36
CA PHE A 221 31.53 3.90 19.88
C PHE A 221 31.43 2.37 19.94
N TYR A 222 30.20 1.83 19.93
CA TYR A 222 30.04 0.39 19.89
C TYR A 222 30.52 -0.16 18.54
N THR A 223 31.37 -1.17 18.58
CA THR A 223 31.96 -1.84 17.41
C THR A 223 30.86 -2.41 16.51
N HIS A 224 29.85 -3.07 17.11
CA HIS A 224 28.79 -3.78 16.44
C HIS A 224 27.46 -3.01 16.38
N ARG A 225 27.52 -1.69 16.06
CA ARG A 225 26.35 -0.78 16.11
C ARG A 225 25.13 -1.30 15.34
N ARG A 226 25.32 -1.85 14.13
CA ARG A 226 24.21 -2.32 13.29
C ARG A 226 23.53 -3.54 13.89
N LEU A 227 24.30 -4.50 14.40
CA LEU A 227 23.77 -5.68 15.06
C LEU A 227 23.02 -5.32 16.34
N ARG A 228 23.61 -4.44 17.18
CA ARG A 228 22.92 -3.88 18.37
C ARG A 228 21.60 -3.25 17.98
N SER A 229 21.61 -2.38 16.97
CA SER A 229 20.39 -1.72 16.49
C SER A 229 19.33 -2.71 15.99
N ALA A 230 19.75 -3.83 15.36
CA ALA A 230 18.83 -4.89 14.95
C ALA A 230 18.16 -5.54 16.17
N MET A 231 18.95 -5.93 17.17
CA MET A 231 18.43 -6.55 18.40
C MET A 231 17.55 -5.59 19.20
N THR A 232 17.93 -4.31 19.32
CA THR A 232 17.09 -3.28 19.95
C THR A 232 15.74 -3.13 19.24
N SER A 233 15.73 -3.20 17.90
CA SER A 233 14.46 -3.16 17.15
C SER A 233 13.59 -4.38 17.42
N ILE A 234 14.16 -5.58 17.44
CA ILE A 234 13.40 -6.79 17.79
C ILE A 234 12.80 -6.65 19.17
N ARG A 235 13.62 -6.26 20.17
CA ARG A 235 13.16 -6.10 21.55
C ARG A 235 12.01 -5.09 21.69
N PHE A 236 12.09 -3.97 20.95
CA PHE A 236 11.05 -2.94 20.95
C PHE A 236 9.73 -3.47 20.40
N TYR A 237 9.78 -4.20 19.27
CA TYR A 237 8.56 -4.69 18.60
C TYR A 237 8.08 -6.05 19.11
N LEU A 238 8.86 -6.77 19.91
CA LEU A 238 8.54 -8.13 20.38
C LEU A 238 7.14 -8.25 21.00
N PRO A 239 6.66 -7.29 21.83
CA PRO A 239 5.30 -7.35 22.39
C PRO A 239 4.20 -7.32 21.33
N TYR A 240 4.49 -6.80 20.15
CA TYR A 240 3.53 -6.59 19.06
C TYR A 240 3.66 -7.61 17.91
N LEU A 241 4.62 -8.53 17.97
CA LEU A 241 4.89 -9.46 16.88
C LEU A 241 3.93 -10.66 16.86
N PHE A 242 3.26 -10.94 17.95
CA PHE A 242 2.42 -12.13 18.13
C PHE A 242 0.99 -11.81 18.60
N THR A 243 0.56 -10.56 18.48
CA THR A 243 -0.80 -10.13 18.84
C THR A 243 -1.86 -10.86 18.00
N TRP A 244 -1.51 -11.23 16.77
CA TRP A 244 -2.37 -12.01 15.88
C TRP A 244 -2.80 -13.36 16.43
N LEU A 245 -2.10 -13.92 17.42
CA LEU A 245 -2.49 -15.16 18.10
C LEU A 245 -3.63 -14.95 19.12
N GLU A 246 -3.89 -13.69 19.50
CA GLU A 246 -4.87 -13.33 20.54
C GLU A 246 -6.17 -12.78 19.94
N VAL A 247 -6.16 -12.40 18.65
CA VAL A 247 -7.30 -11.79 17.96
C VAL A 247 -7.69 -12.62 16.75
N ASP A 248 -8.91 -13.15 16.77
CA ASP A 248 -9.40 -13.99 15.66
C ASP A 248 -9.43 -13.24 14.34
N GLY A 249 -8.98 -13.90 13.29
CA GLY A 249 -8.91 -13.32 11.93
C GLY A 249 -7.82 -12.25 11.73
N MET A 250 -7.00 -11.94 12.75
CA MET A 250 -5.91 -10.97 12.61
C MET A 250 -4.75 -11.59 11.82
N PRO A 251 -4.33 -11.00 10.70
CA PRO A 251 -3.15 -11.46 9.98
C PRO A 251 -1.86 -11.01 10.68
N ASN A 252 -0.82 -11.84 10.62
CA ASN A 252 0.51 -11.50 11.14
C ASN A 252 1.30 -10.54 10.23
N THR A 253 0.79 -10.25 9.03
CA THR A 253 1.47 -9.39 8.03
C THR A 253 0.48 -8.47 7.31
N ASN A 254 0.99 -7.39 6.70
CA ASN A 254 0.27 -6.52 5.77
C ASN A 254 0.36 -6.98 4.30
N ASN A 255 0.76 -8.23 4.04
CA ASN A 255 1.00 -8.71 2.68
C ASN A 255 -0.19 -8.51 1.72
N ARG A 256 -1.42 -8.56 2.23
CA ARG A 256 -2.62 -8.30 1.42
C ARG A 256 -2.65 -6.87 0.91
N LEU A 257 -2.43 -5.90 1.80
CA LEU A 257 -2.41 -4.48 1.47
C LEU A 257 -1.20 -4.15 0.58
N GLU A 258 -0.04 -4.75 0.83
CA GLU A 258 1.13 -4.61 -0.03
C GLU A 258 0.90 -5.21 -1.43
N GLY A 259 0.19 -6.33 -1.54
CA GLY A 259 -0.23 -6.90 -2.82
C GLY A 259 -1.12 -5.94 -3.61
N ILE A 260 -2.09 -5.30 -2.96
CA ILE A 260 -2.95 -4.27 -3.55
C ILE A 260 -2.10 -3.07 -4.02
N PHE A 261 -1.15 -2.62 -3.20
CA PHE A 261 -0.24 -1.53 -3.58
C PHE A 261 0.67 -1.90 -4.76
N THR A 262 1.12 -3.14 -4.84
CA THR A 262 1.92 -3.64 -5.96
C THR A 262 1.11 -3.62 -7.26
N ASP A 263 -0.14 -4.04 -7.21
CA ASP A 263 -1.06 -4.02 -8.36
C ASP A 263 -1.38 -2.59 -8.79
N LEU A 264 -1.65 -1.70 -7.84
CA LEU A 264 -1.86 -0.27 -8.10
C LEU A 264 -0.61 0.38 -8.73
N LYS A 265 0.59 0.09 -8.22
CA LYS A 265 1.84 0.60 -8.78
C LYS A 265 2.05 0.11 -10.21
N ARG A 266 1.77 -1.17 -10.48
CA ARG A 266 1.84 -1.74 -11.83
C ARG A 266 0.86 -1.04 -12.77
N ASN A 267 -0.38 -0.80 -12.31
CA ASN A 267 -1.39 -0.08 -13.08
C ASN A 267 -0.93 1.35 -13.41
N ILE A 268 -0.46 2.11 -12.43
CA ILE A 268 0.06 3.46 -12.63
C ILE A 268 1.24 3.48 -13.60
N ASN A 269 2.16 2.52 -13.52
CA ASN A 269 3.35 2.45 -14.38
C ASN A 269 2.99 2.15 -15.84
N ASN A 270 1.89 1.46 -16.12
CA ASN A 270 1.39 1.27 -17.50
C ASN A 270 0.95 2.58 -18.13
N HIS A 271 0.65 3.60 -17.35
CA HIS A 271 0.16 4.90 -17.78
C HIS A 271 1.20 6.01 -17.53
N SER A 272 2.39 5.88 -18.12
CA SER A 272 3.48 6.84 -17.97
C SER A 272 3.08 8.28 -18.37
N GLY A 273 3.75 9.29 -17.79
CA GLY A 273 3.50 10.70 -18.07
C GLY A 273 2.20 11.28 -17.49
N MET A 274 1.58 10.62 -16.56
CA MET A 274 0.35 11.06 -15.90
C MET A 274 0.59 12.28 -15.00
N SER A 275 -0.26 13.31 -15.12
CA SER A 275 -0.27 14.40 -14.14
C SER A 275 -0.69 13.90 -12.76
N ARG A 276 -0.31 14.63 -11.70
CA ARG A 276 -0.71 14.30 -10.32
C ARG A 276 -2.23 14.12 -10.18
N LYS A 277 -3.02 15.05 -10.73
CA LYS A 277 -4.48 14.99 -10.71
C LYS A 277 -5.03 13.72 -11.35
N ASN A 278 -4.49 13.31 -12.50
CA ASN A 278 -4.93 12.08 -13.17
C ASN A 278 -4.51 10.83 -12.39
N ARG A 279 -3.34 10.87 -11.73
CA ARG A 279 -2.87 9.77 -10.87
C ARG A 279 -3.76 9.60 -9.64
N GLU A 280 -4.08 10.68 -8.94
CA GLU A 280 -5.01 10.66 -7.81
C GLU A 280 -6.39 10.11 -8.23
N ARG A 281 -6.86 10.50 -9.41
CA ARG A 281 -8.11 10.00 -9.97
C ARG A 281 -8.05 8.50 -10.31
N LEU A 282 -6.93 8.01 -10.86
CA LEU A 282 -6.74 6.58 -11.12
C LEU A 282 -6.68 5.80 -9.81
N ILE A 283 -6.00 6.30 -8.78
CA ILE A 283 -5.96 5.71 -7.44
C ILE A 283 -7.38 5.62 -6.87
N ASN A 284 -8.15 6.69 -6.92
CA ASN A 284 -9.54 6.68 -6.45
C ASN A 284 -10.39 5.64 -7.18
N GLY A 285 -10.27 5.58 -8.51
CA GLY A 285 -10.99 4.58 -9.32
C GLY A 285 -10.60 3.15 -8.98
N PHE A 286 -9.32 2.90 -8.75
CA PHE A 286 -8.81 1.60 -8.36
C PHE A 286 -9.43 1.11 -7.04
N PHE A 287 -9.47 1.96 -6.01
CA PHE A 287 -10.05 1.58 -4.73
C PHE A 287 -11.58 1.51 -4.76
N LEU A 288 -12.26 2.30 -5.61
CA LEU A 288 -13.69 2.16 -5.85
C LEU A 288 -14.01 0.79 -6.49
N ALA A 289 -13.26 0.39 -7.51
CA ALA A 289 -13.42 -0.91 -8.15
C ALA A 289 -13.12 -2.07 -7.18
N LEU A 290 -12.10 -1.93 -6.33
CA LEU A 290 -11.78 -2.91 -5.30
C LEU A 290 -12.93 -3.06 -4.28
N GLY A 291 -13.52 -1.96 -3.84
CA GLY A 291 -14.65 -1.96 -2.90
C GLY A 291 -15.91 -2.63 -3.47
N ASN A 292 -16.18 -2.46 -4.76
CA ASN A 292 -17.33 -3.07 -5.43
C ASN A 292 -17.14 -4.60 -5.64
N ASN A 293 -15.91 -5.07 -5.81
CA ASN A 293 -15.61 -6.50 -6.00
C ASN A 293 -15.53 -7.28 -4.67
N SER A 294 -15.62 -6.58 -3.54
CA SER A 294 -15.55 -7.17 -2.19
C SER A 294 -16.95 -7.40 -1.57
N GLN A 295 -18.00 -7.17 -2.35
CA GLN A 295 -19.39 -7.51 -2.01
C GLN A 295 -19.76 -8.89 -2.57
#